data_f5273d8b185ed725d20dd48ef78fe7ac
#
_entry.id   f5273d8b185ed725d20dd48ef78fe7ac
#
_cell.length_a   1.000
_cell.length_b   1.000
_cell.length_c   1.000
_cell.angle_alpha   90.00
_cell.angle_beta   90.00
_cell.angle_gamma   90.00
#
_symmetry.space_group_name_H-M   'P 1'
#
loop_
_entity.id
_entity.type
_entity.pdbx_description
1 polymer ?
#
loop_
_entity_poly.entity_id
_entity_poly.type
_entity_poly.pdbx_seq_one_letter_code
_entity_poly.pdbx_strand_id
1 'polypeptide(L)'
;MAFNKPLAGIIIVLTLTILQGCVVTRGTIGEPIQEDAISTIKKGTTTIAEVVSLIGAPDRIVRGNDREIFHYYYYDGKSPAMLLILLNFIRMDIKSDNLYVFFNRDGIAEEVVYGKRTGRTQFRLWPFGD
;
A
#
# COMPACT_ATOMS: atom_id res chain seq x y z
N MET A 1 -20.89 -51.69 -4.63
CA MET A 1 -19.85 -51.48 -3.58
C MET A 1 -20.44 -50.64 -2.48
N ALA A 2 -20.64 -51.20 -1.29
CA ALA A 2 -21.10 -50.45 -0.15
C ALA A 2 -19.93 -49.64 0.41
N PHE A 3 -19.88 -48.34 0.16
CA PHE A 3 -18.95 -47.45 0.84
C PHE A 3 -19.28 -47.48 2.34
N ASN A 4 -18.32 -47.94 3.12
CA ASN A 4 -18.50 -48.01 4.57
C ASN A 4 -18.78 -46.60 5.07
N LYS A 5 -19.97 -46.35 5.60
CA LYS A 5 -20.40 -45.01 6.06
C LYS A 5 -19.36 -44.28 6.95
N PRO A 6 -18.63 -44.97 7.87
CA PRO A 6 -17.56 -44.33 8.64
C PRO A 6 -16.37 -43.92 7.77
N LEU A 7 -16.01 -44.66 6.74
CA LEU A 7 -14.90 -44.33 5.87
C LEU A 7 -15.19 -43.11 5.00
N ALA A 8 -16.41 -42.98 4.52
CA ALA A 8 -16.86 -41.78 3.78
C ALA A 8 -16.83 -40.54 4.68
N GLY A 9 -17.21 -40.62 5.94
CA GLY A 9 -17.11 -39.55 6.92
C GLY A 9 -15.67 -39.10 7.16
N ILE A 10 -14.74 -40.05 7.30
CA ILE A 10 -13.31 -39.75 7.51
C ILE A 10 -12.72 -39.07 6.27
N ILE A 11 -13.06 -39.54 5.06
CA ILE A 11 -12.57 -38.91 3.82
C ILE A 11 -13.09 -37.49 3.67
N ILE A 12 -14.37 -37.25 3.99
CA ILE A 12 -14.95 -35.88 3.93
C ILE A 12 -14.26 -34.96 4.92
N VAL A 13 -14.03 -35.38 6.16
CA VAL A 13 -13.33 -34.57 7.16
C VAL A 13 -11.90 -34.29 6.74
N LEU A 14 -11.20 -35.28 6.20
CA LEU A 14 -9.82 -35.13 5.72
C LEU A 14 -9.77 -34.15 4.51
N THR A 15 -10.71 -34.24 3.59
CA THR A 15 -10.80 -33.32 2.44
C THR A 15 -11.11 -31.90 2.89
N LEU A 16 -11.99 -31.72 3.86
CA LEU A 16 -12.31 -30.41 4.45
C LEU A 16 -11.13 -29.77 5.17
N THR A 17 -10.26 -30.55 5.82
CA THR A 17 -9.04 -30.04 6.49
C THR A 17 -7.96 -29.63 5.50
N ILE A 18 -7.88 -30.27 4.33
CA ILE A 18 -6.88 -29.93 3.28
C ILE A 18 -7.26 -28.65 2.51
N LEU A 19 -8.55 -28.31 2.46
CA LEU A 19 -9.08 -27.11 1.79
C LEU A 19 -8.85 -25.81 2.57
N GLN A 20 -8.15 -25.84 3.71
CA GLN A 20 -7.85 -24.66 4.51
C GLN A 20 -6.56 -24.03 3.99
N GLY A 21 -6.66 -22.81 3.48
CA GLY A 21 -5.53 -22.06 2.90
C GLY A 21 -5.20 -20.81 3.70
N CYS A 22 -3.91 -20.64 4.03
CA CYS A 22 -3.37 -19.34 4.42
C CYS A 22 -2.82 -18.65 3.18
N VAL A 23 -3.32 -17.46 2.86
CA VAL A 23 -2.83 -16.63 1.76
C VAL A 23 -2.19 -15.38 2.35
N VAL A 24 -0.92 -15.14 2.01
CA VAL A 24 -0.24 -13.89 2.33
C VAL A 24 0.00 -13.16 1.01
N THR A 25 -0.66 -12.03 0.84
CA THR A 25 -0.46 -11.17 -0.32
C THR A 25 0.30 -9.92 0.09
N ARG A 26 1.24 -9.50 -0.74
CA ARG A 26 1.93 -8.21 -0.63
C ARG A 26 1.82 -7.51 -1.98
N GLY A 27 1.40 -6.25 -1.94
CA GLY A 27 1.35 -5.39 -3.11
C GLY A 27 1.97 -4.03 -2.82
N THR A 28 2.68 -3.49 -3.81
CA THR A 28 3.23 -2.14 -3.76
C THR A 28 2.66 -1.32 -4.90
N ILE A 29 2.40 -0.04 -4.67
CA ILE A 29 1.98 0.93 -5.68
C ILE A 29 2.90 2.13 -5.59
N GLY A 30 3.43 2.59 -6.73
CA GLY A 30 4.43 3.64 -6.81
C GLY A 30 5.85 3.15 -6.53
N GLU A 31 6.79 4.06 -6.53
CA GLU A 31 8.19 3.80 -6.22
C GLU A 31 8.54 4.28 -4.82
N PRO A 32 9.41 3.55 -4.08
CA PRO A 32 9.82 3.98 -2.74
C PRO A 32 10.49 5.36 -2.78
N ILE A 33 9.98 6.28 -1.97
CA ILE A 33 10.52 7.63 -1.89
C ILE A 33 11.78 7.61 -1.02
N GLN A 34 12.92 8.00 -1.60
CA GLN A 34 14.21 8.04 -0.90
C GLN A 34 14.33 9.33 -0.09
N GLU A 35 14.47 9.20 1.23
CA GLU A 35 14.56 10.35 2.14
C GLU A 35 15.84 11.18 1.88
N ASP A 36 16.92 10.53 1.46
CA ASP A 36 18.18 11.21 1.12
C ASP A 36 17.99 12.17 -0.07
N ALA A 37 17.22 11.75 -1.08
CA ALA A 37 16.88 12.59 -2.23
C ALA A 37 16.04 13.80 -1.80
N ILE A 38 15.07 13.61 -0.88
CA ILE A 38 14.25 14.70 -0.33
C ILE A 38 15.12 15.73 0.38
N SER A 39 16.09 15.28 1.18
CA SER A 39 16.98 16.16 1.95
C SER A 39 17.87 17.03 1.06
N THR A 40 18.08 16.63 -0.19
CA THR A 40 18.87 17.38 -1.19
C THR A 40 18.09 18.55 -1.78
N ILE A 41 16.75 18.52 -1.73
CA ILE A 41 15.91 19.60 -2.27
C ILE A 41 16.01 20.84 -1.38
N LYS A 42 16.57 21.90 -1.94
CA LYS A 42 16.73 23.19 -1.26
C LYS A 42 15.63 24.16 -1.69
N LYS A 43 14.86 24.64 -0.73
CA LYS A 43 13.84 25.67 -0.95
C LYS A 43 14.47 26.95 -1.50
N GLY A 44 13.86 27.52 -2.51
CA GLY A 44 14.31 28.75 -3.16
C GLY A 44 15.43 28.60 -4.18
N THR A 45 15.95 27.39 -4.41
CA THR A 45 17.05 27.17 -5.38
C THR A 45 16.83 25.96 -6.29
N THR A 46 16.29 24.85 -5.76
CA THR A 46 16.12 23.63 -6.55
C THR A 46 15.01 23.79 -7.59
N THR A 47 15.33 23.48 -8.82
CA THR A 47 14.40 23.58 -9.96
C THR A 47 13.56 22.30 -10.15
N ILE A 48 12.48 22.40 -10.93
CA ILE A 48 11.64 21.25 -11.35
C ILE A 48 12.53 20.16 -11.98
N ALA A 49 13.43 20.53 -12.89
CA ALA A 49 14.31 19.57 -13.58
C ALA A 49 15.22 18.81 -12.62
N GLU A 50 15.76 19.49 -11.60
CA GLU A 50 16.57 18.86 -10.57
C GLU A 50 15.75 17.92 -9.69
N VAL A 51 14.54 18.30 -9.29
CA VAL A 51 13.64 17.42 -8.52
C VAL A 51 13.30 16.16 -9.31
N VAL A 52 12.97 16.29 -10.60
CA VAL A 52 12.69 15.14 -11.48
C VAL A 52 13.93 14.26 -11.66
N SER A 53 15.12 14.86 -11.72
CA SER A 53 16.38 14.11 -11.81
C SER A 53 16.70 13.33 -10.54
N LEU A 54 16.33 13.87 -9.36
CA LEU A 54 16.60 13.27 -8.05
C LEU A 54 15.61 12.17 -7.66
N ILE A 55 14.32 12.41 -7.92
CA ILE A 55 13.23 11.56 -7.42
C ILE A 55 12.58 10.76 -8.55
N GLY A 56 12.64 11.26 -9.77
CA GLY A 56 11.91 10.72 -10.91
C GLY A 56 10.70 11.56 -11.29
N ALA A 57 9.90 11.03 -12.23
CA ALA A 57 8.66 11.69 -12.65
C ALA A 57 7.61 11.63 -11.53
N PRO A 58 6.86 12.72 -11.29
CA PRO A 58 5.79 12.72 -10.29
C PRO A 58 4.62 11.83 -10.72
N ASP A 59 3.98 11.18 -9.74
CA ASP A 59 2.77 10.39 -9.96
C ASP A 59 1.58 11.27 -10.34
N ARG A 60 1.54 12.49 -9.83
CA ARG A 60 0.50 13.48 -10.13
C ARG A 60 1.07 14.89 -10.14
N ILE A 61 0.60 15.69 -11.09
CA ILE A 61 0.88 17.12 -11.18
C ILE A 61 -0.43 17.87 -10.98
N VAL A 62 -0.46 18.79 -9.99
CA VAL A 62 -1.58 19.68 -9.74
C VAL A 62 -1.14 21.10 -10.07
N ARG A 63 -1.86 21.76 -10.97
CA ARG A 63 -1.62 23.15 -11.36
C ARG A 63 -2.76 24.02 -10.84
N GLY A 64 -2.42 25.07 -10.16
CA GLY A 64 -3.41 26.04 -9.65
C GLY A 64 -2.73 27.38 -9.40
N ASN A 65 -3.50 28.45 -9.53
CA ASN A 65 -3.16 29.85 -9.22
C ASN A 65 -1.66 30.15 -8.97
N ASP A 66 -0.84 30.08 -10.03
CA ASP A 66 0.58 30.44 -10.00
C ASP A 66 1.53 29.45 -9.31
N ARG A 67 1.07 28.24 -9.01
CA ARG A 67 1.88 27.18 -8.41
C ARG A 67 1.68 25.87 -9.13
N GLU A 68 2.74 25.09 -9.19
CA GLU A 68 2.73 23.72 -9.65
C GLU A 68 3.12 22.81 -8.48
N ILE A 69 2.33 21.76 -8.24
CA ILE A 69 2.55 20.84 -7.11
C ILE A 69 2.82 19.46 -7.71
N PHE A 70 3.99 18.93 -7.41
CA PHE A 70 4.34 17.56 -7.72
C PHE A 70 4.00 16.67 -6.53
N HIS A 71 3.20 15.64 -6.77
CA HIS A 71 2.83 14.66 -5.77
C HIS A 71 3.41 13.30 -6.16
N TYR A 72 4.20 12.76 -5.25
CA TYR A 72 4.76 11.42 -5.28
C TYR A 72 4.12 10.61 -4.17
N TYR A 73 3.77 9.36 -4.44
CA TYR A 73 3.21 8.48 -3.43
C TYR A 73 3.76 7.06 -3.55
N TYR A 74 3.87 6.41 -2.42
CA TYR A 74 4.24 5.03 -2.32
C TYR A 74 3.32 4.32 -1.33
N TYR A 75 2.78 3.17 -1.73
CA TYR A 75 1.97 2.33 -0.88
C TYR A 75 2.59 0.93 -0.81
N ASP A 76 2.79 0.41 0.41
CA ASP A 76 3.18 -0.97 0.69
C ASP A 76 2.10 -1.61 1.54
N GLY A 77 1.34 -2.51 0.94
CA GLY A 77 0.26 -3.24 1.58
C GLY A 77 0.64 -4.70 1.81
N LYS A 78 0.46 -5.17 3.04
CA LYS A 78 0.55 -6.59 3.40
C LYS A 78 -0.80 -7.05 3.91
N SER A 79 -1.31 -8.14 3.33
CA SER A 79 -2.57 -8.72 3.73
C SER A 79 -2.40 -10.22 3.97
N PRO A 80 -2.12 -10.64 5.21
CA PRO A 80 -2.30 -12.03 5.58
C PRO A 80 -3.79 -12.34 5.66
N ALA A 81 -4.24 -13.31 4.90
CA ALA A 81 -5.59 -13.81 4.93
C ALA A 81 -5.57 -15.30 5.26
N MET A 82 -6.38 -15.71 6.22
CA MET A 82 -6.64 -17.10 6.54
C MET A 82 -8.08 -17.41 6.13
N LEU A 83 -8.24 -18.23 5.10
CA LEU A 83 -9.52 -18.68 4.61
C LEU A 83 -9.81 -20.05 5.22
N LEU A 84 -10.68 -20.07 6.20
CA LEU A 84 -11.25 -21.28 6.78
C LEU A 84 -12.72 -21.38 6.32
N ILE A 85 -13.22 -22.59 6.14
CA ILE A 85 -14.60 -22.82 5.67
C ILE A 85 -15.66 -22.12 6.55
N LEU A 86 -15.37 -22.02 7.84
CA LEU A 86 -16.28 -21.42 8.84
C LEU A 86 -15.82 -20.06 9.37
N LEU A 87 -14.54 -19.72 9.22
CA LEU A 87 -13.96 -18.50 9.79
C LEU A 87 -12.98 -17.88 8.79
N ASN A 88 -13.24 -16.64 8.41
CA ASN A 88 -12.36 -15.88 7.53
C ASN A 88 -11.72 -14.73 8.30
N PHE A 89 -10.38 -14.72 8.37
CA PHE A 89 -9.61 -13.66 8.98
C PHE A 89 -8.87 -12.90 7.89
N ILE A 90 -9.09 -11.60 7.78
CA ILE A 90 -8.36 -10.73 6.87
C ILE A 90 -7.80 -9.56 7.68
N ARG A 91 -6.48 -9.39 7.60
CA ARG A 91 -5.80 -8.22 8.15
C ARG A 91 -5.11 -7.48 7.01
N MET A 92 -5.28 -6.18 6.96
CA MET A 92 -4.59 -5.33 5.99
C MET A 92 -3.73 -4.32 6.75
N ASP A 93 -2.43 -4.40 6.57
CA ASP A 93 -1.49 -3.39 7.04
C ASP A 93 -1.03 -2.57 5.81
N ILE A 94 -1.39 -1.31 5.76
CA ILE A 94 -1.05 -0.40 4.66
C ILE A 94 -0.12 0.67 5.20
N LYS A 95 1.06 0.79 4.60
CA LYS A 95 1.96 1.92 4.78
C LYS A 95 1.85 2.83 3.57
N SER A 96 1.77 4.12 3.78
CA SER A 96 1.77 5.10 2.72
C SER A 96 2.76 6.22 3.00
N ASP A 97 3.60 6.50 2.02
CA ASP A 97 4.49 7.64 2.02
C ASP A 97 3.98 8.61 0.96
N ASN A 98 3.89 9.89 1.31
CA ASN A 98 3.44 10.94 0.40
C ASN A 98 4.43 12.10 0.45
N LEU A 99 4.85 12.55 -0.72
CA LEU A 99 5.71 13.71 -0.87
C LEU A 99 5.03 14.72 -1.79
N TYR A 100 4.95 15.96 -1.34
CA TYR A 100 4.48 17.09 -2.11
C TYR A 100 5.61 18.11 -2.24
N VAL A 101 5.92 18.49 -3.48
CA VAL A 101 6.88 19.55 -3.78
C VAL A 101 6.12 20.67 -4.48
N PHE A 102 6.13 21.84 -3.87
CA PHE A 102 5.46 23.04 -4.37
C PHE A 102 6.45 23.89 -5.12
N PHE A 103 6.15 24.28 -6.33
CA PHE A 103 6.95 25.14 -7.17
C PHE A 103 6.24 26.47 -7.42
N ASN A 104 7.03 27.55 -7.49
CA ASN A 104 6.54 28.85 -7.91
C ASN A 104 6.41 28.93 -9.46
N ARG A 105 6.05 30.13 -9.95
CA ARG A 105 5.93 30.38 -11.40
C ARG A 105 7.22 30.17 -12.17
N ASP A 106 8.36 30.37 -11.54
CA ASP A 106 9.69 30.22 -12.15
C ASP A 106 10.18 28.76 -12.12
N GLY A 107 9.38 27.84 -11.60
CA GLY A 107 9.73 26.43 -11.47
C GLY A 107 10.75 26.13 -10.37
N ILE A 108 10.81 26.98 -9.35
CA ILE A 108 11.69 26.82 -8.19
C ILE A 108 10.91 26.25 -7.01
N ALA A 109 11.46 25.25 -6.31
CA ALA A 109 10.84 24.64 -5.15
C ALA A 109 10.72 25.62 -3.99
N GLU A 110 9.49 25.91 -3.55
CA GLU A 110 9.18 26.77 -2.41
C GLU A 110 8.96 25.99 -1.13
N GLU A 111 8.30 24.83 -1.26
CA GLU A 111 7.93 24.04 -0.11
C GLU A 111 8.01 22.54 -0.44
N VAL A 112 8.44 21.78 0.55
CA VAL A 112 8.51 20.30 0.48
C VAL A 112 7.81 19.75 1.70
N VAL A 113 6.78 18.92 1.48
CA VAL A 113 6.01 18.26 2.55
C VAL A 113 6.11 16.78 2.36
N TYR A 114 6.70 16.08 3.34
CA TYR A 114 6.82 14.64 3.34
C TYR A 114 6.11 14.05 4.55
N GLY A 115 5.30 13.05 4.32
CA GLY A 115 4.54 12.36 5.36
C GLY A 115 4.52 10.86 5.19
N LYS A 116 4.79 10.15 6.27
CA LYS A 116 4.62 8.69 6.39
C LYS A 116 3.38 8.38 7.19
N ARG A 117 2.54 7.50 6.66
CA ARG A 117 1.37 6.99 7.36
C ARG A 117 1.44 5.47 7.46
N THR A 118 1.20 4.96 8.66
CA THR A 118 0.98 3.53 8.89
C THR A 118 -0.46 3.35 9.31
N GLY A 119 -1.30 2.85 8.39
CA GLY A 119 -2.67 2.47 8.67
C GLY A 119 -2.71 1.02 9.16
N ARG A 120 -3.26 0.80 10.34
CA ARG A 120 -3.62 -0.54 10.81
C ARG A 120 -5.12 -0.69 10.62
N THR A 121 -5.52 -1.62 9.76
CA THR A 121 -6.94 -1.96 9.63
C THR A 121 -7.25 -3.08 10.62
N GLN A 122 -8.33 -2.89 11.37
CA GLN A 122 -8.75 -3.83 12.39
C GLN A 122 -9.22 -5.16 11.79
N PHE A 123 -9.05 -6.24 12.55
CA PHE A 123 -9.61 -7.56 12.26
C PHE A 123 -11.13 -7.46 12.06
N ARG A 124 -11.62 -7.98 10.94
CA ARG A 124 -13.03 -8.32 10.80
C ARG A 124 -13.17 -9.83 10.82
N LEU A 125 -13.89 -10.31 11.81
CA LEU A 125 -14.38 -11.68 11.91
C LEU A 125 -15.72 -11.74 11.16
N TRP A 126 -15.75 -12.39 10.01
CA TRP A 126 -17.03 -12.74 9.41
C TRP A 126 -17.39 -14.16 9.89
N PRO A 127 -18.63 -14.42 10.44
CA PRO A 127 -19.85 -13.64 10.33
C PRO A 127 -20.20 -12.73 11.54
N PHE A 128 -19.28 -12.43 12.45
CA PHE A 128 -19.57 -11.77 13.74
C PHE A 128 -19.16 -10.29 13.81
N GLY A 129 -18.85 -9.63 12.71
CA GLY A 129 -18.48 -8.22 12.72
C GLY A 129 -19.44 -7.35 11.91
N ASP A 130 -19.97 -6.30 12.54
CA ASP A 130 -20.66 -5.17 11.89
C ASP A 130 -19.66 -4.32 11.09
#